data_b55f4ddf4ddc7470a74be08f9fcb61f8
#
_entry.id   b55f4ddf4ddc7470a74be08f9fcb61f8
#
_cell.length_a   1.000
_cell.length_b   1.000
_cell.length_c   1.000
_cell.angle_alpha   90.00
_cell.angle_beta   90.00
_cell.angle_gamma   90.00
#
_symmetry.space_group_name_H-M   'P 1'
#
loop_
_entity.id
_entity.type
_entity.pdbx_description
1 polymer ?
#
loop_
_entity_poly.entity_id
_entity_poly.type
_entity_poly.pdbx_seq_one_letter_code
_entity_poly.pdbx_strand_id
1 'polypeptide(L)'
;MSFVVGKRRQKEADKLLKSVKARSDGHIPLFTSDDLSQYESAILKAYGIKEKVPNTGYRGRPRSPKLIPLPDLMYCRVVKQRKNGKVVRVGSEVVFGDEIKIKEALERSPVSNCINTTFVERNNLTMRERNRRLTRKTMGFSKEKMPFVESLNLYSANIILLSHMAA
;
A
#
# COMPACT_ATOMS: atom_id res chain seq x y z
N MET A 1 12.56 0.72 0.10
CA MET A 1 11.38 0.95 0.96
C MET A 1 10.76 2.30 0.65
N SER A 2 9.42 2.41 0.62
CA SER A 2 8.71 3.69 0.41
C SER A 2 7.86 4.01 1.63
N PHE A 3 7.89 5.26 2.07
CA PHE A 3 7.05 5.74 3.18
C PHE A 3 6.62 7.19 2.97
N VAL A 4 5.53 7.58 3.60
CA VAL A 4 5.03 8.96 3.61
C VAL A 4 4.65 9.35 5.04
N VAL A 5 5.17 10.47 5.50
CA VAL A 5 4.83 11.04 6.80
C VAL A 5 3.73 12.08 6.63
N GLY A 6 2.56 11.81 7.16
CA GLY A 6 1.40 12.69 7.04
C GLY A 6 0.14 12.15 7.72
N LYS A 7 -0.98 12.82 7.47
CA LYS A 7 -2.30 12.38 7.93
C LYS A 7 -2.82 11.26 7.01
N ARG A 8 -3.72 10.42 7.49
CA ARG A 8 -4.39 9.37 6.69
C ARG A 8 -5.41 9.97 5.72
N ARG A 9 -4.93 10.66 4.68
CA ARG A 9 -5.75 11.29 3.64
C ARG A 9 -5.39 10.72 2.27
N GLN A 10 -6.28 10.88 1.30
CA GLN A 10 -6.07 10.45 -0.08
C GLN A 10 -4.75 10.97 -0.67
N LYS A 11 -4.40 12.21 -0.40
CA LYS A 11 -3.16 12.84 -0.91
C LYS A 11 -1.88 12.10 -0.48
N GLU A 12 -1.85 11.60 0.75
CA GLU A 12 -0.70 10.85 1.27
C GLU A 12 -0.64 9.43 0.67
N ALA A 13 -1.78 8.77 0.47
CA ALA A 13 -1.86 7.50 -0.23
C ALA A 13 -1.41 7.65 -1.70
N ASP A 14 -1.88 8.68 -2.41
CA ASP A 14 -1.47 8.97 -3.78
C ASP A 14 0.06 9.18 -3.89
N LYS A 15 0.66 9.92 -2.93
CA LYS A 15 2.12 10.11 -2.87
C LYS A 15 2.87 8.80 -2.62
N LEU A 16 2.36 7.96 -1.72
CA LEU A 16 2.97 6.68 -1.41
C LEU A 16 2.99 5.78 -2.65
N LEU A 17 1.85 5.59 -3.31
CA LEU A 17 1.76 4.73 -4.50
C LEU A 17 2.57 5.29 -5.68
N LYS A 18 2.65 6.61 -5.85
CA LYS A 18 3.54 7.24 -6.84
C LYS A 18 5.02 6.93 -6.53
N SER A 19 5.42 6.98 -5.27
CA SER A 19 6.79 6.62 -4.85
C SER A 19 7.09 5.13 -5.03
N VAL A 20 6.12 4.24 -4.78
CA VAL A 20 6.25 2.80 -5.04
C VAL A 20 6.44 2.56 -6.54
N LYS A 21 5.59 3.14 -7.38
CA LYS A 21 5.68 3.01 -8.84
C LYS A 21 7.04 3.46 -9.40
N ALA A 22 7.56 4.58 -8.89
CA ALA A 22 8.86 5.11 -9.32
C ALA A 22 10.05 4.21 -8.96
N ARG A 23 9.87 3.25 -8.04
CA ARG A 23 10.93 2.33 -7.56
C ARG A 23 10.72 0.88 -7.99
N SER A 24 9.66 0.58 -8.71
CA SER A 24 9.33 -0.77 -9.15
C SER A 24 9.79 -1.09 -10.58
N ASP A 25 10.56 -0.19 -11.21
CA ASP A 25 11.18 -0.38 -12.53
C ASP A 25 10.23 -0.94 -13.60
N GLY A 26 8.98 -0.46 -13.59
CA GLY A 26 7.91 -0.92 -14.51
C GLY A 26 7.18 -2.19 -14.06
N HIS A 27 7.65 -2.90 -13.06
CA HIS A 27 6.95 -4.04 -12.49
C HIS A 27 5.67 -3.62 -11.74
N ILE A 28 4.59 -4.36 -11.95
CA ILE A 28 3.34 -4.21 -11.19
C ILE A 28 3.31 -5.32 -10.14
N PRO A 29 3.58 -5.00 -8.86
CA PRO A 29 3.54 -6.01 -7.81
C PRO A 29 2.10 -6.38 -7.45
N LEU A 30 1.93 -7.55 -6.82
CA LEU A 30 0.70 -7.88 -6.11
C LEU A 30 0.59 -6.97 -4.86
N PHE A 31 -0.44 -6.14 -4.82
CA PHE A 31 -0.73 -5.28 -3.68
C PHE A 31 -1.60 -6.01 -2.66
N THR A 32 -1.19 -5.94 -1.39
CA THR A 32 -2.02 -6.37 -0.27
C THR A 32 -2.09 -5.26 0.77
N SER A 33 -3.28 -4.95 1.28
CA SER A 33 -3.44 -3.93 2.31
C SER A 33 -4.52 -4.31 3.33
N ASP A 34 -4.62 -3.51 4.39
CA ASP A 34 -5.81 -3.46 5.23
C ASP A 34 -6.97 -2.77 4.48
N ASP A 35 -8.15 -2.76 5.10
CA ASP A 35 -9.38 -2.19 4.52
C ASP A 35 -9.40 -0.64 4.58
N LEU A 36 -8.31 0.00 4.14
CA LEU A 36 -8.23 1.46 4.03
C LEU A 36 -8.68 1.89 2.62
N SER A 37 -9.86 2.52 2.52
CA SER A 37 -10.50 2.90 1.25
C SER A 37 -9.65 3.78 0.34
N GLN A 38 -8.71 4.56 0.90
CA GLN A 38 -7.81 5.43 0.14
C GLN A 38 -6.85 4.67 -0.77
N TYR A 39 -6.49 3.42 -0.44
CA TYR A 39 -5.56 2.63 -1.25
C TYR A 39 -6.15 2.22 -2.59
N GLU A 40 -7.42 1.84 -2.65
CA GLU A 40 -8.10 1.49 -3.90
C GLU A 40 -7.98 2.60 -4.95
N SER A 41 -8.39 3.82 -4.56
CA SER A 41 -8.30 5.00 -5.44
C SER A 41 -6.85 5.37 -5.78
N ALA A 42 -5.90 5.24 -4.85
CA ALA A 42 -4.51 5.58 -5.07
C ALA A 42 -3.80 4.59 -6.01
N ILE A 43 -4.07 3.28 -5.87
CA ILE A 43 -3.57 2.24 -6.75
C ILE A 43 -4.11 2.45 -8.16
N LEU A 44 -5.41 2.69 -8.29
CA LEU A 44 -6.04 2.95 -9.57
C LEU A 44 -5.48 4.20 -10.26
N LYS A 45 -5.20 5.28 -9.51
CA LYS A 45 -4.55 6.49 -10.05
C LYS A 45 -3.11 6.23 -10.49
N ALA A 46 -2.36 5.39 -9.78
CA ALA A 46 -0.96 5.12 -10.07
C ALA A 46 -0.80 4.14 -11.24
N TYR A 47 -1.63 3.10 -11.32
CA TYR A 47 -1.48 1.97 -12.24
C TYR A 47 -2.68 1.79 -13.19
N GLY A 48 -3.67 2.67 -13.14
CA GLY A 48 -4.83 2.61 -14.04
C GLY A 48 -4.57 3.31 -15.37
N ILE A 49 -5.38 2.95 -16.35
CA ILE A 49 -5.45 3.58 -17.68
C ILE A 49 -6.65 4.52 -17.72
N LYS A 50 -6.47 5.66 -18.39
CA LYS A 50 -7.56 6.60 -18.66
C LYS A 50 -8.32 6.14 -19.91
N GLU A 51 -9.53 5.66 -19.73
CA GLU A 51 -10.43 5.40 -20.85
C GLU A 51 -11.27 6.63 -21.17
N LYS A 52 -11.27 7.01 -22.45
CA LYS A 52 -12.15 8.09 -22.93
C LYS A 52 -13.57 7.57 -22.99
N VAL A 53 -14.46 8.18 -22.22
CA VAL A 53 -15.89 7.87 -22.33
C VAL A 53 -16.42 8.48 -23.62
N PRO A 54 -17.07 7.68 -24.51
CA PRO A 54 -17.63 8.20 -25.75
C PRO A 54 -18.65 9.32 -25.47
N ASN A 55 -18.63 10.34 -26.31
CA ASN A 55 -19.56 11.45 -26.20
C ASN A 55 -20.96 10.98 -26.60
N THR A 56 -21.94 11.18 -25.74
CA THR A 56 -23.32 10.71 -25.96
C THR A 56 -24.11 11.63 -26.91
N GLY A 57 -23.47 12.66 -27.51
CA GLY A 57 -24.15 13.57 -28.44
C GLY A 57 -25.07 14.59 -27.79
N TYR A 58 -25.35 14.50 -26.49
CA TYR A 58 -26.18 15.48 -25.78
C TYR A 58 -25.37 16.73 -25.42
N ARG A 59 -26.04 17.91 -25.49
CA ARG A 59 -25.44 19.18 -25.02
C ARG A 59 -25.10 19.06 -23.53
N GLY A 60 -23.85 19.35 -23.19
CA GLY A 60 -23.39 19.35 -21.81
C GLY A 60 -21.87 19.27 -21.71
N ARG A 61 -21.33 19.34 -20.48
CA ARG A 61 -19.91 19.16 -20.23
C ARG A 61 -19.48 17.74 -20.60
N PRO A 62 -18.39 17.55 -21.38
CA PRO A 62 -17.85 16.22 -21.68
C PRO A 62 -17.61 15.43 -20.40
N ARG A 63 -17.93 14.13 -20.41
CA ARG A 63 -17.68 13.26 -19.27
C ARG A 63 -16.17 13.14 -19.02
N SER A 64 -15.76 13.18 -17.75
CA SER A 64 -14.36 12.99 -17.39
C SER A 64 -13.94 11.56 -17.73
N PRO A 65 -12.69 11.36 -18.20
CA PRO A 65 -12.15 10.03 -18.47
C PRO A 65 -12.28 9.13 -17.24
N LYS A 66 -12.72 7.89 -17.43
CA LYS A 66 -12.80 6.89 -16.37
C LYS A 66 -11.45 6.20 -16.23
N LEU A 67 -11.00 6.03 -14.99
CA LEU A 67 -9.82 5.20 -14.70
C LEU A 67 -10.22 3.74 -14.62
N ILE A 68 -9.55 2.89 -15.38
CA ILE A 68 -9.75 1.44 -15.40
C ILE A 68 -8.46 0.78 -14.95
N PRO A 69 -8.51 -0.28 -14.12
CA PRO A 69 -7.32 -1.03 -13.73
C PRO A 69 -6.67 -1.69 -14.96
N LEU A 70 -5.34 -1.75 -14.97
CA LEU A 70 -4.60 -2.56 -15.93
C LEU A 70 -4.97 -4.05 -15.77
N PRO A 71 -4.96 -4.86 -16.86
CA PRO A 71 -5.28 -6.29 -16.79
C PRO A 71 -4.38 -7.09 -15.84
N ASP A 72 -3.14 -6.63 -15.66
CA ASP A 72 -2.15 -7.27 -14.79
C ASP A 72 -2.07 -6.63 -13.40
N LEU A 73 -2.94 -5.66 -13.11
CA LEU A 73 -3.01 -5.05 -11.79
C LEU A 73 -3.73 -5.97 -10.82
N MET A 74 -3.01 -6.45 -9.83
CA MET A 74 -3.52 -7.34 -8.78
C MET A 74 -3.53 -6.60 -7.45
N TYR A 75 -4.72 -6.48 -6.84
CA TYR A 75 -4.88 -5.86 -5.54
C TYR A 75 -5.90 -6.61 -4.69
N CYS A 76 -5.46 -6.97 -3.49
CA CYS A 76 -6.27 -7.66 -2.50
C CYS A 76 -6.30 -6.86 -1.20
N ARG A 77 -7.42 -6.87 -0.50
CA ARG A 77 -7.52 -6.27 0.83
C ARG A 77 -7.93 -7.31 1.87
N VAL A 78 -7.44 -7.13 3.08
CA VAL A 78 -7.82 -7.92 4.25
C VAL A 78 -8.86 -7.16 5.03
N VAL A 79 -10.07 -7.73 5.12
CA VAL A 79 -11.21 -7.15 5.82
C VAL A 79 -11.35 -7.81 7.18
N LYS A 80 -11.31 -7.01 8.25
CA LYS A 80 -11.47 -7.48 9.63
C LYS A 80 -12.83 -7.07 10.17
N GLN A 81 -13.77 -8.01 10.26
CA GLN A 81 -15.06 -7.76 10.89
C GLN A 81 -14.91 -7.74 12.42
N ARG A 82 -15.44 -6.69 13.04
CA ARG A 82 -15.37 -6.49 14.50
C ARG A 82 -16.77 -6.47 15.11
N LYS A 83 -16.91 -7.18 16.23
CA LYS A 83 -18.12 -7.13 17.07
C LYS A 83 -17.68 -6.81 18.52
N ASN A 84 -18.26 -5.79 19.11
CA ASN A 84 -17.90 -5.33 20.46
C ASN A 84 -16.38 -5.08 20.64
N GLY A 85 -15.72 -4.47 19.64
CA GLY A 85 -14.27 -4.19 19.69
C GLY A 85 -13.35 -5.38 19.41
N LYS A 86 -13.87 -6.62 19.40
CA LYS A 86 -13.11 -7.85 19.10
C LYS A 86 -13.23 -8.22 17.63
N VAL A 87 -12.15 -8.73 17.04
CA VAL A 87 -12.16 -9.27 15.67
C VAL A 87 -12.86 -10.62 15.71
N VAL A 88 -14.00 -10.73 14.99
CA VAL A 88 -14.80 -11.95 14.90
C VAL A 88 -14.46 -12.75 13.65
N ARG A 89 -14.17 -12.06 12.55
CA ARG A 89 -13.83 -12.69 11.27
C ARG A 89 -12.75 -11.89 10.55
N VAL A 90 -11.82 -12.59 9.94
CA VAL A 90 -10.84 -12.04 9.00
C VAL A 90 -11.11 -12.68 7.65
N GLY A 91 -11.31 -11.87 6.63
CA GLY A 91 -11.51 -12.31 5.25
C GLY A 91 -10.56 -11.56 4.32
N SER A 92 -10.35 -12.10 3.14
CA SER A 92 -9.66 -11.40 2.05
C SER A 92 -10.65 -11.15 0.91
N GLU A 93 -10.50 -10.03 0.24
CA GLU A 93 -11.31 -9.63 -0.90
C GLU A 93 -10.38 -9.21 -2.05
N VAL A 94 -10.65 -9.71 -3.25
CA VAL A 94 -9.98 -9.26 -4.46
C VAL A 94 -10.67 -8.00 -4.95
N VAL A 95 -9.93 -6.90 -5.05
CA VAL A 95 -10.43 -5.61 -5.52
C VAL A 95 -10.14 -5.41 -7.00
N PHE A 96 -8.92 -5.76 -7.44
CA PHE A 96 -8.50 -5.74 -8.84
C PHE A 96 -7.74 -7.01 -9.16
N GLY A 97 -7.93 -7.50 -10.40
CA GLY A 97 -7.23 -8.66 -10.95
C GLY A 97 -8.04 -9.94 -10.96
N ASP A 98 -7.46 -10.96 -11.59
CA ASP A 98 -8.03 -12.30 -11.70
C ASP A 98 -7.60 -13.15 -10.50
N GLU A 99 -8.55 -13.85 -9.87
CA GLU A 99 -8.29 -14.73 -8.73
C GLU A 99 -7.30 -15.85 -9.04
N ILE A 100 -7.30 -16.35 -10.28
CA ILE A 100 -6.38 -17.42 -10.71
C ILE A 100 -4.95 -16.87 -10.74
N LYS A 101 -4.73 -15.72 -11.39
CA LYS A 101 -3.43 -15.05 -11.44
C LYS A 101 -2.91 -14.68 -10.06
N ILE A 102 -3.80 -14.25 -9.16
CA ILE A 102 -3.44 -13.93 -7.78
C ILE A 102 -2.98 -15.17 -7.03
N LYS A 103 -3.67 -16.31 -7.18
CA LYS A 103 -3.24 -17.57 -6.57
C LYS A 103 -1.87 -18.00 -7.09
N GLU A 104 -1.65 -17.99 -8.39
CA GLU A 104 -0.34 -18.30 -8.99
C GLU A 104 0.77 -17.36 -8.46
N ALA A 105 0.48 -16.06 -8.33
CA ALA A 105 1.44 -15.11 -7.80
C ALA A 105 1.77 -15.38 -6.33
N LEU A 106 0.79 -15.80 -5.53
CA LEU A 106 0.99 -16.17 -4.13
C LEU A 106 1.79 -17.49 -4.00
N GLU A 107 1.51 -18.50 -4.83
CA GLU A 107 2.24 -19.77 -4.83
C GLU A 107 3.72 -19.58 -5.20
N ARG A 108 4.02 -18.67 -6.11
CA ARG A 108 5.40 -18.30 -6.46
C ARG A 108 6.09 -17.41 -5.43
N SER A 109 5.35 -16.85 -4.49
CA SER A 109 5.91 -15.94 -3.49
C SER A 109 6.70 -16.70 -2.43
N PRO A 110 7.99 -16.36 -2.19
CA PRO A 110 8.78 -16.99 -1.13
C PRO A 110 8.32 -16.61 0.27
N VAL A 111 7.39 -15.66 0.39
CA VAL A 111 7.04 -15.02 1.66
C VAL A 111 5.74 -15.58 2.24
N SER A 112 4.71 -15.79 1.41
CA SER A 112 3.40 -16.28 1.85
C SER A 112 2.55 -16.76 0.70
N ASN A 113 1.84 -17.86 0.90
CA ASN A 113 0.86 -18.45 -0.04
C ASN A 113 -0.57 -17.94 0.19
N CYS A 114 -0.78 -17.02 1.12
CA CYS A 114 -2.10 -16.47 1.40
C CYS A 114 -2.09 -14.94 1.51
N ILE A 115 -3.24 -14.34 1.23
CA ILE A 115 -3.46 -12.90 1.38
C ILE A 115 -3.55 -12.58 2.88
N ASN A 116 -2.55 -11.89 3.42
CA ASN A 116 -2.52 -11.49 4.81
C ASN A 116 -1.76 -10.15 5.00
N THR A 117 -1.92 -9.55 6.18
CA THR A 117 -1.21 -8.33 6.58
C THR A 117 -0.13 -8.59 7.64
N THR A 118 0.15 -9.84 7.95
CA THR A 118 1.05 -10.23 9.05
C THR A 118 2.47 -9.68 8.86
N PHE A 119 2.97 -9.74 7.64
CA PHE A 119 4.32 -9.22 7.34
C PHE A 119 4.42 -7.71 7.49
N VAL A 120 3.38 -6.98 7.07
CA VAL A 120 3.32 -5.52 7.25
C VAL A 120 3.19 -5.18 8.74
N GLU A 121 2.37 -5.91 9.48
CA GLU A 121 2.21 -5.72 10.92
C GLU A 121 3.52 -6.00 11.67
N ARG A 122 4.21 -7.10 11.33
CA ARG A 122 5.52 -7.44 11.90
C ARG A 122 6.59 -6.40 11.57
N ASN A 123 6.65 -5.96 10.31
CA ASN A 123 7.57 -4.91 9.92
C ASN A 123 7.30 -3.59 10.67
N ASN A 124 6.03 -3.22 10.83
CA ASN A 124 5.63 -2.07 11.62
C ASN A 124 6.03 -2.19 13.10
N LEU A 125 5.99 -3.39 13.67
CA LEU A 125 6.46 -3.65 15.03
C LEU A 125 7.97 -3.47 15.12
N THR A 126 8.73 -4.11 14.24
CA THR A 126 10.19 -4.00 14.16
C THR A 126 10.64 -2.55 13.99
N MET A 127 9.95 -1.79 13.12
CA MET A 127 10.22 -0.35 12.97
C MET A 127 10.03 0.43 14.27
N ARG A 128 9.01 0.10 15.06
CA ARG A 128 8.76 0.77 16.35
C ARG A 128 9.80 0.38 17.41
N GLU A 129 10.23 -0.85 17.42
CA GLU A 129 11.28 -1.34 18.34
C GLU A 129 12.63 -0.70 18.04
N ARG A 130 13.00 -0.65 16.76
CA ARG A 130 14.32 -0.13 16.32
C ARG A 130 14.38 1.38 16.16
N ASN A 131 13.24 2.05 16.07
CA ASN A 131 13.18 3.51 15.97
C ASN A 131 12.39 4.10 17.13
N ARG A 132 13.11 4.63 18.13
CA ARG A 132 12.54 5.21 19.34
C ARG A 132 11.51 6.31 19.06
N ARG A 133 11.63 7.02 17.93
CA ARG A 133 10.69 8.08 17.53
C ARG A 133 9.32 7.55 17.08
N LEU A 134 9.23 6.24 16.75
CA LEU A 134 7.98 5.55 16.39
C LEU A 134 7.33 4.83 17.57
N THR A 135 8.02 4.72 18.71
CA THR A 135 7.49 4.03 19.89
C THR A 135 6.26 4.78 20.41
N ARG A 136 5.19 4.03 20.70
CA ARG A 136 3.93 4.58 21.17
C ARG A 136 3.98 4.85 22.68
N LYS A 137 3.23 5.85 23.13
CA LYS A 137 3.05 6.18 24.55
C LYS A 137 4.37 6.43 25.32
N THR A 138 5.33 7.10 24.68
CA THR A 138 6.60 7.50 25.29
C THR A 138 6.81 9.00 25.17
N MET A 139 7.63 9.56 26.08
CA MET A 139 8.07 10.96 26.00
C MET A 139 9.04 11.22 24.84
N GLY A 140 9.57 10.16 24.20
CA GLY A 140 10.56 10.22 23.12
C GLY A 140 9.99 10.42 21.72
N PHE A 141 8.70 10.78 21.56
CA PHE A 141 8.11 11.04 20.25
C PHE A 141 8.71 12.31 19.60
N SER A 142 8.71 12.32 18.27
CA SER A 142 9.19 13.49 17.53
C SER A 142 8.20 14.64 17.60
N LYS A 143 8.63 15.78 18.13
CA LYS A 143 7.86 17.03 18.13
C LYS A 143 7.85 17.68 16.74
N GLU A 144 8.92 17.51 15.98
CA GLU A 144 9.12 18.09 14.66
C GLU A 144 9.12 17.01 13.57
N LYS A 145 8.64 17.39 12.37
CA LYS A 145 8.51 16.49 11.23
C LYS A 145 9.86 16.16 10.59
N MET A 146 10.77 17.12 10.44
CA MET A 146 12.03 16.91 9.75
C MET A 146 12.93 15.88 10.44
N PRO A 147 13.27 15.97 11.72
CA PRO A 147 14.07 14.95 12.40
C PRO A 147 13.42 13.56 12.40
N PHE A 148 12.09 13.51 12.30
CA PHE A 148 11.37 12.25 12.18
C PHE A 148 11.56 11.62 10.79
N VAL A 149 11.45 12.41 9.72
CA VAL A 149 11.69 11.94 8.33
C VAL A 149 13.14 11.47 8.16
N GLU A 150 14.10 12.22 8.69
CA GLU A 150 15.53 11.85 8.66
C GLU A 150 15.80 10.53 9.38
N SER A 151 15.20 10.33 10.55
CA SER A 151 15.29 9.07 11.29
C SER A 151 14.72 7.88 10.50
N LEU A 152 13.64 8.08 9.75
CA LEU A 152 13.07 7.04 8.87
C LEU A 152 13.94 6.77 7.64
N ASN A 153 14.58 7.80 7.09
CA ASN A 153 15.52 7.65 5.98
C ASN A 153 16.75 6.82 6.41
N LEU A 154 17.33 7.14 7.56
CA LEU A 154 18.45 6.36 8.14
C LEU A 154 18.04 4.91 8.41
N TYR A 155 16.86 4.68 8.98
CA TYR A 155 16.34 3.33 9.19
C TYR A 155 16.20 2.56 7.87
N SER A 156 15.67 3.20 6.84
CA SER A 156 15.50 2.59 5.52
C SER A 156 16.82 2.26 4.86
N ALA A 157 17.82 3.14 4.98
CA ALA A 157 19.19 2.90 4.47
C ALA A 157 19.85 1.71 5.17
N ASN A 158 19.74 1.63 6.50
CA ASN A 158 20.32 0.52 7.28
C ASN A 158 19.68 -0.83 6.90
N ILE A 159 18.37 -0.91 6.67
CA ILE A 159 17.73 -2.16 6.21
C ILE A 159 18.28 -2.59 4.86
N ILE A 160 18.43 -1.65 3.91
CA ILE A 160 18.97 -1.96 2.58
C ILE A 160 20.41 -2.46 2.69
N LEU A 161 21.25 -1.79 3.46
CA LEU A 161 22.65 -2.21 3.67
C LEU A 161 22.73 -3.61 4.29
N LEU A 162 21.93 -3.88 5.32
CA LEU A 162 21.93 -5.20 5.97
C LEU A 162 21.42 -6.31 5.04
N SER A 163 20.47 -6.03 4.15
CA SER A 163 20.00 -7.01 3.16
C SER A 163 21.06 -7.34 2.11
N HIS A 164 21.90 -6.37 1.73
CA HIS A 164 23.02 -6.60 0.80
C HIS A 164 24.22 -7.32 1.44
N MET A 165 24.39 -7.22 2.76
CA MET A 165 25.47 -7.93 3.47
C MET A 165 25.09 -9.39 3.81
N ALA A 166 23.81 -9.75 3.74
CA ALA A 166 23.29 -11.08 4.05
C ALA A 166 23.04 -11.96 2.79
N ALA A 167 23.23 -11.40 1.60
CA ALA A 167 23.12 -12.08 0.30
C ALA A 167 24.50 -12.45 -0.22
#